data_6a83a0b2ffcbbcf86ab1eea306cab75e
#
_entry.id   6a83a0b2ffcbbcf86ab1eea306cab75e
#
_cell.length_a   1.000
_cell.length_b   1.000
_cell.length_c   1.000
_cell.angle_alpha   90.00
_cell.angle_beta   90.00
_cell.angle_gamma   90.00
#
_symmetry.space_group_name_H-M   'P 1'
#
loop_
_entity.id
_entity.type
_entity.pdbx_description
1 polymer ?
#
loop_
_entity_poly.entity_id
_entity_poly.type
_entity_poly.pdbx_seq_one_letter_code
_entity_poly.pdbx_strand_id
1 'polypeptide(L)'
;VLEGLRDDVPEDVLNTTIDQLEELAFSGKASALLQAYQSGKEIDITYELQNLAALTRQRMSVQVSAAWADGDVWDYIQADADDSGYVLDMFPDFAENIKGLNAGDNVGVCAPTDKGKTSALCRIAVSLAIQEFKLHGENYRPVLYCVNEGMAERITPRVYQTALSCTRAELWQAGSDGSITKKYEKVMGHRDAIRLVNIHGMSVSQVARVI
;
A
#
# COMPACT_ATOMS: atom_id res chain seq x y z
N VAL A 1 -17.99 29.88 30.94
CA VAL A 1 -17.02 30.94 30.48
C VAL A 1 -16.13 30.42 29.32
N LEU A 2 -16.03 29.09 29.10
CA LEU A 2 -15.22 28.53 28.01
C LEU A 2 -16.02 28.20 26.73
N GLU A 3 -17.35 28.18 26.78
CA GLU A 3 -18.20 27.95 25.61
C GLU A 3 -18.34 29.15 24.67
N GLY A 4 -18.09 30.38 25.15
CA GLY A 4 -18.19 31.60 24.32
C GLY A 4 -16.93 31.98 23.53
N LEU A 5 -15.84 31.20 23.63
CA LEU A 5 -14.59 31.49 22.93
C LEU A 5 -14.37 30.66 21.64
N ARG A 6 -15.34 29.82 21.28
CA ARG A 6 -15.22 28.92 20.10
C ARG A 6 -15.72 29.53 18.79
N ASP A 7 -16.47 30.61 18.81
CA ASP A 7 -17.24 31.03 17.64
C ASP A 7 -16.61 32.16 16.80
N ASP A 8 -15.41 32.68 17.13
CA ASP A 8 -14.88 33.86 16.49
C ASP A 8 -13.45 33.75 15.88
N VAL A 9 -12.83 32.56 15.86
CA VAL A 9 -11.51 32.42 15.22
C VAL A 9 -11.70 31.79 13.84
N PRO A 10 -11.32 32.51 12.75
CA PRO A 10 -11.37 31.95 11.40
C PRO A 10 -10.56 30.65 11.32
N GLU A 11 -11.06 29.65 10.58
CA GLU A 11 -10.48 28.33 10.47
C GLU A 11 -9.05 28.33 9.91
N ASP A 12 -8.76 29.25 9.01
CA ASP A 12 -7.44 29.50 8.44
C ASP A 12 -6.43 29.99 9.48
N VAL A 13 -6.86 30.86 10.42
CA VAL A 13 -6.03 31.34 11.54
C VAL A 13 -5.78 30.22 12.53
N LEU A 14 -6.80 29.38 12.80
CA LEU A 14 -6.64 28.22 13.67
C LEU A 14 -5.64 27.22 13.12
N ASN A 15 -5.78 26.87 11.84
CA ASN A 15 -4.89 25.93 11.15
C ASN A 15 -3.43 26.47 11.10
N THR A 16 -3.24 27.74 10.75
CA THR A 16 -1.91 28.37 10.76
C THR A 16 -1.28 28.34 12.15
N THR A 17 -2.08 28.56 13.20
CA THR A 17 -1.60 28.51 14.58
C THR A 17 -1.20 27.11 15.01
N ILE A 18 -1.97 26.09 14.61
CA ILE A 18 -1.65 24.67 14.87
C ILE A 18 -0.34 24.29 14.19
N ASP A 19 -0.14 24.64 12.92
CA ASP A 19 1.09 24.37 12.18
C ASP A 19 2.31 25.02 12.85
N GLN A 20 2.19 26.26 13.29
CA GLN A 20 3.26 26.95 14.01
C GLN A 20 3.60 26.29 15.35
N LEU A 21 2.60 25.79 16.08
CA LEU A 21 2.82 25.06 17.34
C LEU A 21 3.49 23.71 17.11
N GLU A 22 3.13 22.98 16.05
CA GLU A 22 3.80 21.73 15.68
C GLU A 22 5.25 21.96 15.23
N GLU A 23 5.54 23.02 14.45
CA GLU A 23 6.90 23.41 14.10
C GLU A 23 7.74 23.78 15.32
N LEU A 24 7.17 24.51 16.27
CA LEU A 24 7.84 24.87 17.52
C LEU A 24 8.13 23.62 18.37
N ALA A 25 7.17 22.71 18.46
CA ALA A 25 7.34 21.45 19.18
C ALA A 25 8.41 20.55 18.53
N PHE A 26 8.47 20.52 17.19
CA PHE A 26 9.53 19.85 16.45
C PHE A 26 10.90 20.44 16.76
N SER A 27 11.03 21.76 16.66
CA SER A 27 12.28 22.48 16.93
C SER A 27 12.80 22.22 18.34
N GLY A 28 11.92 22.25 19.35
CA GLY A 28 12.28 21.95 20.74
C GLY A 28 12.81 20.52 20.92
N LYS A 29 12.15 19.53 20.34
CA LYS A 29 12.56 18.11 20.40
C LYS A 29 13.85 17.86 19.62
N ALA A 30 14.02 18.44 18.45
CA ALA A 30 15.25 18.34 17.66
C ALA A 30 16.45 18.94 18.41
N SER A 31 16.27 20.11 19.05
CA SER A 31 17.29 20.74 19.87
C SER A 31 17.69 19.85 21.08
N ALA A 32 16.73 19.22 21.73
CA ALA A 32 17.00 18.31 22.85
C ALA A 32 17.79 17.07 22.40
N LEU A 33 17.48 16.50 21.23
CA LEU A 33 18.23 15.38 20.64
C LEU A 33 19.67 15.77 20.31
N LEU A 34 19.87 16.95 19.72
CA LEU A 34 21.20 17.48 19.41
C LEU A 34 22.03 17.70 20.68
N GLN A 35 21.44 18.27 21.73
CA GLN A 35 22.12 18.47 23.01
C GLN A 35 22.49 17.12 23.67
N ALA A 36 21.59 16.14 23.60
CA ALA A 36 21.86 14.81 24.12
C ALA A 36 23.04 14.13 23.39
N TYR A 37 23.10 14.25 22.06
CA TYR A 37 24.21 13.76 21.25
C TYR A 37 25.52 14.49 21.59
N GLN A 38 25.51 15.82 21.69
CA GLN A 38 26.67 16.62 22.05
C GLN A 38 27.18 16.35 23.47
N SER A 39 26.30 15.92 24.38
CA SER A 39 26.68 15.51 25.74
C SER A 39 27.27 14.10 25.82
N GLY A 40 27.48 13.42 24.69
CA GLY A 40 28.12 12.11 24.62
C GLY A 40 27.16 10.93 24.85
N LYS A 41 25.83 11.10 24.76
CA LYS A 41 24.90 9.98 24.75
C LYS A 41 25.06 9.18 23.45
N GLU A 42 25.17 7.87 23.58
CA GLU A 42 25.13 6.97 22.42
C GLU A 42 23.72 6.92 21.84
N ILE A 43 23.44 7.78 20.86
CA ILE A 43 22.19 7.81 20.10
C ILE A 43 22.53 7.92 18.62
N ASP A 44 21.80 7.18 17.78
CA ASP A 44 21.82 7.41 16.34
C ASP A 44 21.01 8.66 16.02
N ILE A 45 21.70 9.81 16.04
CA ILE A 45 21.09 11.13 15.85
C ILE A 45 20.35 11.24 14.50
N THR A 46 20.88 10.58 13.46
CA THR A 46 20.29 10.59 12.12
C THR A 46 18.95 9.85 12.13
N TYR A 47 18.92 8.69 12.75
CA TYR A 47 17.70 7.89 12.88
C TYR A 47 16.63 8.61 13.71
N GLU A 48 17.02 9.16 14.85
CA GLU A 48 16.09 9.87 15.75
C GLU A 48 15.51 11.15 15.12
N LEU A 49 16.31 11.92 14.41
CA LEU A 49 15.83 13.11 13.68
C LEU A 49 14.92 12.73 12.51
N GLN A 50 15.22 11.63 11.79
CA GLN A 50 14.33 11.13 10.74
C GLN A 50 12.99 10.67 11.28
N ASN A 51 12.98 9.95 12.40
CA ASN A 51 11.75 9.53 13.07
C ASN A 51 10.93 10.71 13.56
N LEU A 52 11.59 11.70 14.17
CA LEU A 52 10.92 12.92 14.62
C LEU A 52 10.29 13.68 13.45
N ALA A 53 11.02 13.83 12.34
CA ALA A 53 10.52 14.48 11.14
C ALA A 53 9.34 13.70 10.50
N ALA A 54 9.40 12.35 10.47
CA ALA A 54 8.31 11.52 9.96
C ALA A 54 7.04 11.64 10.81
N LEU A 55 7.17 11.60 12.14
CA LEU A 55 6.05 11.76 13.08
C LEU A 55 5.41 13.15 12.97
N THR A 56 6.23 14.20 12.82
CA THR A 56 5.71 15.58 12.68
C THR A 56 4.96 15.72 11.35
N ARG A 57 5.53 15.24 10.24
CA ARG A 57 4.83 15.23 8.95
C ARG A 57 3.53 14.46 8.99
N GLN A 58 3.51 13.31 9.65
CA GLN A 58 2.29 12.54 9.83
C GLN A 58 1.23 13.33 10.61
N ARG A 59 1.59 14.07 11.64
CA ARG A 59 0.67 14.93 12.40
C ARG A 59 0.18 16.11 11.59
N MET A 60 1.06 16.78 10.85
CA MET A 60 0.70 17.88 9.96
C MET A 60 -0.11 17.44 8.75
N SER A 61 0.10 16.22 8.25
CA SER A 61 -0.70 15.64 7.15
C SER A 61 -2.03 15.06 7.63
N VAL A 62 -2.16 14.75 8.88
CA VAL A 62 -3.42 14.40 9.57
C VAL A 62 -4.09 15.70 10.04
N GLN A 63 -4.29 16.66 9.14
CA GLN A 63 -5.58 17.31 9.12
C GLN A 63 -6.57 16.23 8.62
N VAL A 64 -6.91 15.33 9.53
CA VAL A 64 -8.12 14.55 9.39
C VAL A 64 -9.24 15.57 9.55
N SER A 65 -9.62 16.20 8.46
CA SER A 65 -11.02 16.57 8.36
C SER A 65 -11.74 15.25 8.56
N ALA A 66 -12.26 15.04 9.77
CA ALA A 66 -13.17 13.93 9.99
C ALA A 66 -14.28 14.16 8.96
N ALA A 67 -14.20 13.44 7.84
CA ALA A 67 -15.25 13.47 6.85
C ALA A 67 -16.43 12.78 7.54
N TRP A 68 -17.26 13.59 8.20
CA TRP A 68 -18.51 13.11 8.76
C TRP A 68 -19.35 12.61 7.61
N ALA A 69 -19.99 11.46 7.80
CA ALA A 69 -20.96 10.93 6.87
C ALA A 69 -22.29 11.68 7.05
N ASP A 70 -22.30 12.96 6.66
CA ASP A 70 -23.44 13.91 6.77
C ASP A 70 -24.13 14.16 5.42
N GLY A 71 -23.70 13.45 4.37
CA GLY A 71 -24.34 13.46 3.05
C GLY A 71 -25.71 12.77 3.03
N ASP A 72 -26.37 12.83 1.87
CA ASP A 72 -27.65 12.13 1.68
C ASP A 72 -27.44 10.61 1.77
N VAL A 73 -28.27 9.95 2.59
CA VAL A 73 -28.24 8.48 2.75
C VAL A 73 -28.41 7.77 1.41
N TRP A 74 -29.15 8.36 0.47
CA TRP A 74 -29.34 7.79 -0.86
C TRP A 74 -28.04 7.75 -1.67
N ASP A 75 -27.21 8.78 -1.59
CA ASP A 75 -25.90 8.81 -2.25
C ASP A 75 -24.98 7.71 -1.71
N TYR A 76 -25.02 7.43 -0.40
CA TYR A 76 -24.28 6.33 0.22
C TYR A 76 -24.80 4.97 -0.22
N ILE A 77 -26.12 4.80 -0.33
CA ILE A 77 -26.72 3.55 -0.83
C ILE A 77 -26.34 3.32 -2.31
N GLN A 78 -26.34 4.38 -3.13
CA GLN A 78 -25.90 4.25 -4.53
C GLN A 78 -24.40 3.94 -4.64
N ALA A 79 -23.57 4.59 -3.86
CA ALA A 79 -22.14 4.29 -3.80
C ALA A 79 -21.87 2.86 -3.32
N ASP A 80 -22.65 2.38 -2.34
CA ASP A 80 -22.55 1.00 -1.87
C ASP A 80 -23.09 -0.02 -2.89
N ALA A 81 -23.98 0.36 -3.76
CA ALA A 81 -24.51 -0.48 -4.85
C ALA A 81 -23.55 -0.57 -6.05
N ASP A 82 -22.51 0.28 -6.12
CA ASP A 82 -21.51 0.22 -7.18
C ASP A 82 -20.62 -1.03 -7.03
N ASP A 83 -20.65 -1.89 -8.03
CA ASP A 83 -19.91 -3.16 -8.09
C ASP A 83 -18.79 -3.11 -9.15
N SER A 84 -18.31 -1.91 -9.45
CA SER A 84 -17.31 -1.67 -10.51
C SER A 84 -15.88 -2.06 -10.13
N GLY A 85 -15.64 -2.57 -8.92
CA GLY A 85 -14.32 -2.92 -8.39
C GLY A 85 -13.67 -4.15 -9.05
N TYR A 86 -12.43 -4.44 -8.63
CA TYR A 86 -11.67 -5.61 -9.10
C TYR A 86 -12.22 -6.90 -8.52
N VAL A 87 -12.55 -7.85 -9.37
CA VAL A 87 -13.16 -9.13 -8.97
C VAL A 87 -12.10 -10.12 -8.46
N LEU A 88 -12.37 -10.77 -7.33
CA LEU A 88 -11.56 -11.89 -6.84
C LEU A 88 -11.97 -13.21 -7.55
N ASP A 89 -11.60 -13.37 -8.81
CA ASP A 89 -12.01 -14.45 -9.71
C ASP A 89 -11.41 -15.83 -9.39
N MET A 90 -10.54 -15.91 -8.41
CA MET A 90 -9.88 -17.17 -8.03
C MET A 90 -10.81 -18.18 -7.37
N PHE A 91 -11.90 -17.72 -6.82
CA PHE A 91 -12.97 -18.54 -6.23
C PHE A 91 -14.30 -18.13 -6.87
N PRO A 92 -14.88 -18.95 -7.75
CA PRO A 92 -16.13 -18.59 -8.43
C PRO A 92 -17.25 -18.18 -7.47
N ASP A 93 -17.44 -18.95 -6.38
CA ASP A 93 -18.45 -18.63 -5.37
C ASP A 93 -18.20 -17.29 -4.66
N PHE A 94 -16.95 -16.86 -4.58
CA PHE A 94 -16.57 -15.54 -4.04
C PHE A 94 -16.89 -14.43 -5.03
N ALA A 95 -16.56 -14.63 -6.30
CA ALA A 95 -16.81 -13.64 -7.34
C ALA A 95 -18.30 -13.32 -7.51
N GLU A 96 -19.18 -14.29 -7.22
CA GLU A 96 -20.64 -14.11 -7.29
C GLU A 96 -21.25 -13.47 -6.04
N ASN A 97 -20.57 -13.56 -4.88
CA ASN A 97 -21.15 -13.18 -3.59
C ASN A 97 -20.41 -12.03 -2.88
N ILE A 98 -19.25 -11.62 -3.39
CA ILE A 98 -18.46 -10.51 -2.83
C ILE A 98 -18.34 -9.43 -3.89
N LYS A 99 -18.62 -8.19 -3.51
CA LYS A 99 -18.41 -7.02 -4.37
C LYS A 99 -16.96 -6.94 -4.82
N GLY A 100 -16.73 -6.32 -5.97
CA GLY A 100 -15.39 -6.01 -6.44
C GLY A 100 -14.61 -5.16 -5.44
N LEU A 101 -13.30 -5.33 -5.40
CA LEU A 101 -12.41 -4.57 -4.53
C LEU A 101 -12.25 -3.15 -5.05
N ASN A 102 -12.50 -2.17 -4.20
CA ASN A 102 -12.34 -0.75 -4.49
C ASN A 102 -11.14 -0.16 -3.76
N ALA A 103 -10.76 1.06 -4.13
CA ALA A 103 -9.71 1.80 -3.44
C ALA A 103 -10.07 2.01 -1.97
N GLY A 104 -9.17 1.63 -1.06
CA GLY A 104 -9.39 1.68 0.39
C GLY A 104 -9.81 0.36 1.02
N ASP A 105 -10.22 -0.64 0.23
CA ASP A 105 -10.57 -1.94 0.75
C ASP A 105 -9.36 -2.72 1.25
N ASN A 106 -9.56 -3.48 2.32
CA ASN A 106 -8.55 -4.35 2.90
C ASN A 106 -9.05 -5.80 2.95
N VAL A 107 -8.33 -6.69 2.30
CA VAL A 107 -8.65 -8.13 2.28
C VAL A 107 -7.56 -8.93 2.95
N GLY A 108 -7.93 -9.76 3.92
CA GLY A 108 -7.02 -10.67 4.61
C GLY A 108 -7.19 -12.12 4.14
N VAL A 109 -6.11 -12.76 3.68
CA VAL A 109 -6.07 -14.19 3.37
C VAL A 109 -5.41 -14.95 4.52
N CYS A 110 -6.20 -15.67 5.29
CA CYS A 110 -5.75 -16.43 6.45
C CYS A 110 -5.77 -17.93 6.18
N ALA A 111 -4.68 -18.63 6.46
CA ALA A 111 -4.59 -20.08 6.42
C ALA A 111 -3.43 -20.57 7.29
N PRO A 112 -3.45 -21.82 7.78
CA PRO A 112 -2.30 -22.44 8.43
C PRO A 112 -1.04 -22.42 7.55
N THR A 113 0.12 -22.65 8.15
CA THR A 113 1.39 -22.78 7.43
C THR A 113 1.27 -23.86 6.34
N ASP A 114 1.91 -23.64 5.20
CA ASP A 114 1.96 -24.53 4.03
C ASP A 114 0.60 -24.90 3.39
N LYS A 115 -0.45 -24.15 3.68
CA LYS A 115 -1.78 -24.33 3.07
C LYS A 115 -2.04 -23.42 1.87
N GLY A 116 -1.00 -22.94 1.22
CA GLY A 116 -1.10 -22.28 -0.07
C GLY A 116 -1.38 -20.78 -0.05
N LYS A 117 -1.24 -20.06 1.10
CA LYS A 117 -1.42 -18.60 1.19
C LYS A 117 -0.68 -17.84 0.09
N THR A 118 0.62 -18.14 -0.07
CA THR A 118 1.45 -17.47 -1.09
C THR A 118 0.97 -17.75 -2.51
N SER A 119 0.49 -18.98 -2.78
CA SER A 119 -0.07 -19.32 -4.10
C SER A 119 -1.38 -18.58 -4.35
N ALA A 120 -2.23 -18.46 -3.33
CA ALA A 120 -3.45 -17.66 -3.39
C ALA A 120 -3.14 -16.19 -3.67
N LEU A 121 -2.19 -15.59 -2.93
CA LEU A 121 -1.77 -14.21 -3.15
C LEU A 121 -1.15 -13.99 -4.55
N CYS A 122 -0.36 -14.93 -5.06
CA CYS A 122 0.13 -14.87 -6.45
C CYS A 122 -1.02 -14.88 -7.45
N ARG A 123 -2.05 -15.70 -7.22
CA ARG A 123 -3.23 -15.75 -8.10
C ARG A 123 -4.03 -14.46 -8.06
N ILE A 124 -4.26 -13.91 -6.87
CA ILE A 124 -4.90 -12.61 -6.70
C ILE A 124 -4.11 -11.52 -7.44
N ALA A 125 -2.81 -11.41 -7.21
CA ALA A 125 -1.98 -10.41 -7.85
C ALA A 125 -2.00 -10.50 -9.38
N VAL A 126 -1.95 -11.72 -9.94
CA VAL A 126 -2.05 -11.95 -11.39
C VAL A 126 -3.41 -11.55 -11.92
N SER A 127 -4.50 -11.93 -11.24
CA SER A 127 -5.86 -11.56 -11.64
C SER A 127 -6.06 -10.05 -11.63
N LEU A 128 -5.68 -9.37 -10.55
CA LEU A 128 -5.77 -7.91 -10.45
C LEU A 128 -4.96 -7.20 -11.54
N ALA A 129 -3.74 -7.65 -11.82
CA ALA A 129 -2.91 -7.04 -12.85
C ALA A 129 -3.49 -7.22 -14.27
N ILE A 130 -4.11 -8.37 -14.56
CA ILE A 130 -4.81 -8.60 -15.84
C ILE A 130 -6.04 -7.70 -15.95
N GLN A 131 -6.81 -7.56 -14.87
CA GLN A 131 -7.99 -6.68 -14.84
C GLN A 131 -7.58 -5.21 -15.00
N GLU A 132 -6.55 -4.78 -14.28
CA GLU A 132 -6.00 -3.42 -14.39
C GLU A 132 -5.59 -3.09 -15.82
N PHE A 133 -4.88 -3.98 -16.49
CA PHE A 133 -4.49 -3.80 -17.88
C PHE A 133 -5.70 -3.77 -18.84
N LYS A 134 -6.70 -4.60 -18.61
CA LYS A 134 -7.94 -4.61 -19.41
C LYS A 134 -8.74 -3.30 -19.26
N LEU A 135 -8.76 -2.73 -18.06
CA LEU A 135 -9.52 -1.51 -17.77
C LEU A 135 -8.80 -0.24 -18.26
N HIS A 136 -7.48 -0.19 -18.12
CA HIS A 136 -6.70 1.04 -18.32
C HIS A 136 -5.73 0.98 -19.51
N GLY A 137 -5.56 -0.18 -20.15
CA GLY A 137 -4.64 -0.36 -21.29
C GLY A 137 -3.21 0.04 -20.92
N GLU A 138 -2.60 0.90 -21.71
CA GLU A 138 -1.23 1.39 -21.46
C GLU A 138 -1.10 2.34 -20.26
N ASN A 139 -2.20 2.86 -19.75
CA ASN A 139 -2.25 3.68 -18.53
C ASN A 139 -2.43 2.86 -17.25
N TYR A 140 -2.24 1.54 -17.33
CA TYR A 140 -2.36 0.63 -16.19
C TYR A 140 -1.39 1.02 -15.06
N ARG A 141 -1.77 0.67 -13.84
CA ARG A 141 -0.91 0.77 -12.65
C ARG A 141 -0.39 -0.62 -12.31
N PRO A 142 0.93 -0.80 -12.11
CA PRO A 142 1.45 -2.10 -11.72
C PRO A 142 0.95 -2.51 -10.34
N VAL A 143 0.61 -3.78 -10.18
CA VAL A 143 0.31 -4.35 -8.86
C VAL A 143 1.61 -4.46 -8.07
N LEU A 144 1.65 -3.83 -6.89
CA LEU A 144 2.79 -3.91 -5.99
C LEU A 144 2.65 -5.10 -5.06
N TYR A 145 3.60 -6.04 -5.13
CA TYR A 145 3.65 -7.22 -4.26
C TYR A 145 4.78 -7.07 -3.24
N CYS A 146 4.42 -6.66 -2.02
CA CYS A 146 5.37 -6.50 -0.92
C CYS A 146 5.64 -7.85 -0.23
N VAL A 147 6.89 -8.29 -0.21
CA VAL A 147 7.32 -9.55 0.41
C VAL A 147 7.97 -9.26 1.76
N ASN A 148 7.32 -9.64 2.85
CA ASN A 148 7.85 -9.50 4.20
C ASN A 148 8.47 -10.80 4.74
N GLU A 149 8.04 -11.97 4.25
CA GLU A 149 8.58 -13.26 4.60
C GLU A 149 9.23 -13.93 3.38
N GLY A 150 10.51 -14.28 3.52
CA GLY A 150 11.27 -14.90 2.43
C GLY A 150 11.89 -13.87 1.49
N MET A 151 12.07 -14.24 0.23
CA MET A 151 12.72 -13.43 -0.80
C MET A 151 11.80 -13.30 -2.02
N ALA A 152 11.71 -12.11 -2.59
CA ALA A 152 10.93 -11.83 -3.80
C ALA A 152 11.35 -12.73 -4.98
N GLU A 153 12.64 -13.08 -5.05
CA GLU A 153 13.21 -13.99 -6.06
C GLU A 153 12.59 -15.40 -6.02
N ARG A 154 12.14 -15.84 -4.84
CA ARG A 154 11.42 -17.13 -4.68
C ARG A 154 9.94 -17.03 -5.03
N ILE A 155 9.37 -15.86 -4.95
CA ILE A 155 7.97 -15.59 -5.31
C ILE A 155 7.83 -15.38 -6.82
N THR A 156 8.80 -14.71 -7.45
CA THR A 156 8.79 -14.42 -8.89
C THR A 156 8.45 -15.63 -9.77
N PRO A 157 9.12 -16.80 -9.63
CA PRO A 157 8.76 -17.98 -10.43
C PRO A 157 7.31 -18.43 -10.23
N ARG A 158 6.74 -18.26 -9.04
CA ARG A 158 5.34 -18.64 -8.75
C ARG A 158 4.36 -17.68 -9.45
N VAL A 159 4.69 -16.38 -9.49
CA VAL A 159 3.90 -15.40 -10.25
C VAL A 159 3.89 -15.77 -11.75
N TYR A 160 5.06 -16.10 -12.32
CA TYR A 160 5.15 -16.54 -13.72
C TYR A 160 4.40 -17.84 -13.97
N GLN A 161 4.53 -18.86 -13.09
CA GLN A 161 3.76 -20.10 -13.19
C GLN A 161 2.25 -19.85 -13.18
N THR A 162 1.81 -18.96 -12.30
CA THR A 162 0.40 -18.60 -12.17
C THR A 162 -0.09 -17.86 -13.42
N ALA A 163 0.65 -16.86 -13.88
CA ALA A 163 0.28 -16.08 -15.07
C ALA A 163 0.25 -16.93 -16.35
N LEU A 164 1.20 -17.85 -16.49
CA LEU A 164 1.32 -18.71 -17.67
C LEU A 164 0.54 -20.03 -17.54
N SER A 165 -0.10 -20.28 -16.40
CA SER A 165 -0.79 -21.53 -16.08
C SER A 165 0.08 -22.77 -16.38
N CYS A 166 1.37 -22.71 -16.03
CA CYS A 166 2.35 -23.75 -16.37
C CYS A 166 2.99 -24.37 -15.13
N THR A 167 3.53 -25.56 -15.31
CA THR A 167 4.31 -26.27 -14.30
C THR A 167 5.71 -25.66 -14.15
N ARG A 168 6.40 -26.02 -13.08
CA ARG A 168 7.79 -25.58 -12.87
C ARG A 168 8.74 -26.09 -13.98
N ALA A 169 8.49 -27.31 -14.51
CA ALA A 169 9.29 -27.88 -15.60
C ALA A 169 9.11 -27.09 -16.91
N GLU A 170 7.87 -26.76 -17.27
CA GLU A 170 7.56 -25.96 -18.45
C GLU A 170 8.10 -24.54 -18.31
N LEU A 171 8.04 -23.94 -17.11
CA LEU A 171 8.65 -22.65 -16.84
C LEU A 171 10.16 -22.68 -17.04
N TRP A 172 10.84 -23.75 -16.55
CA TRP A 172 12.28 -23.94 -16.75
C TRP A 172 12.64 -24.04 -18.23
N GLN A 173 11.87 -24.83 -19.00
CA GLN A 173 12.09 -24.95 -20.45
C GLN A 173 11.92 -23.61 -21.15
N ALA A 174 10.85 -22.86 -20.85
CA ALA A 174 10.60 -21.53 -21.41
C ALA A 174 11.67 -20.50 -20.99
N GLY A 175 12.27 -20.67 -19.83
CA GLY A 175 13.42 -19.88 -19.36
C GLY A 175 14.68 -20.18 -20.16
N SER A 176 14.96 -21.47 -20.47
CA SER A 176 16.14 -21.90 -21.19
C SER A 176 16.12 -21.50 -22.68
N ASP A 177 14.97 -21.43 -23.30
CA ASP A 177 14.80 -20.99 -24.70
C ASP A 177 14.59 -19.46 -24.84
N GLY A 178 14.56 -18.72 -23.74
CA GLY A 178 14.40 -17.28 -23.69
C GLY A 178 12.98 -16.78 -24.03
N SER A 179 12.00 -17.67 -24.17
CA SER A 179 10.63 -17.29 -24.56
C SER A 179 9.76 -16.81 -23.38
N ILE A 180 10.21 -17.02 -22.15
CA ILE A 180 9.43 -16.80 -20.94
C ILE A 180 8.89 -15.35 -20.82
N THR A 181 9.76 -14.36 -21.07
CA THR A 181 9.38 -12.95 -20.96
C THR A 181 8.30 -12.58 -21.97
N LYS A 182 8.46 -12.99 -23.22
CA LYS A 182 7.48 -12.73 -24.28
C LYS A 182 6.13 -13.40 -24.00
N LYS A 183 6.15 -14.64 -23.48
CA LYS A 183 4.92 -15.35 -23.09
C LYS A 183 4.22 -14.61 -21.93
N TYR A 184 4.98 -14.16 -20.93
CA TYR A 184 4.46 -13.41 -19.81
C TYR A 184 3.84 -12.08 -20.26
N GLU A 185 4.55 -11.28 -21.04
CA GLU A 185 4.06 -10.01 -21.59
C GLU A 185 2.79 -10.18 -22.40
N LYS A 186 2.71 -11.26 -23.19
CA LYS A 186 1.50 -11.57 -23.97
C LYS A 186 0.26 -11.82 -23.09
N VAL A 187 0.44 -12.44 -21.93
CA VAL A 187 -0.66 -12.74 -21.00
C VAL A 187 -0.99 -11.56 -20.10
N MET A 188 0.03 -10.89 -19.57
CA MET A 188 -0.10 -9.83 -18.58
C MET A 188 -0.26 -8.43 -19.20
N GLY A 189 -0.06 -8.30 -20.50
CA GLY A 189 -0.07 -7.03 -21.21
C GLY A 189 1.24 -6.26 -21.15
N HIS A 190 1.99 -6.40 -20.05
CA HIS A 190 3.25 -5.72 -19.83
C HIS A 190 4.20 -6.52 -18.95
N ARG A 191 5.53 -6.28 -19.10
CA ARG A 191 6.56 -6.96 -18.30
C ARG A 191 6.45 -6.64 -16.81
N ASP A 192 6.17 -5.38 -16.48
CA ASP A 192 6.15 -4.85 -15.13
C ASP A 192 4.73 -4.78 -14.53
N ALA A 193 3.79 -5.62 -15.05
CA ALA A 193 2.42 -5.68 -14.56
C ALA A 193 2.33 -5.99 -13.06
N ILE A 194 3.30 -6.76 -12.53
CA ILE A 194 3.48 -7.00 -11.09
C ILE A 194 4.91 -6.66 -10.70
N ARG A 195 5.07 -5.78 -9.73
CA ARG A 195 6.36 -5.38 -9.17
C ARG A 195 6.52 -5.98 -7.77
N LEU A 196 7.52 -6.85 -7.62
CA LEU A 196 7.84 -7.46 -6.32
C LEU A 196 8.93 -6.66 -5.62
N VAL A 197 8.74 -6.43 -4.32
CA VAL A 197 9.72 -5.75 -3.48
C VAL A 197 9.88 -6.47 -2.15
N ASN A 198 11.12 -6.71 -1.74
CA ASN A 198 11.43 -7.20 -0.40
C ASN A 198 11.32 -6.06 0.60
N ILE A 199 10.43 -6.19 1.57
CA ILE A 199 10.26 -5.22 2.66
C ILE A 199 10.69 -5.79 4.03
N HIS A 200 11.23 -7.00 4.05
CA HIS A 200 11.69 -7.65 5.27
C HIS A 200 12.74 -6.81 5.98
N GLY A 201 12.52 -6.53 7.25
CA GLY A 201 13.42 -5.70 8.07
C GLY A 201 13.34 -4.19 7.79
N MET A 202 12.48 -3.74 6.88
CA MET A 202 12.27 -2.32 6.63
C MET A 202 11.32 -1.71 7.68
N SER A 203 11.61 -0.50 8.11
CA SER A 203 10.68 0.31 8.89
C SER A 203 9.53 0.81 8.00
N VAL A 204 8.40 1.18 8.61
CA VAL A 204 7.25 1.74 7.88
C VAL A 204 7.65 2.93 6.99
N SER A 205 8.53 3.82 7.50
CA SER A 205 9.03 4.96 6.73
C SER A 205 9.91 4.57 5.55
N GLN A 206 10.65 3.46 5.64
CA GLN A 206 11.42 2.92 4.52
C GLN A 206 10.49 2.29 3.48
N VAL A 207 9.49 1.54 3.90
CA VAL A 207 8.47 0.98 2.99
C VAL A 207 7.75 2.10 2.25
N ALA A 208 7.32 3.16 2.93
CA ALA A 208 6.64 4.32 2.32
C ALA A 208 7.50 5.09 1.30
N ARG A 209 8.82 4.92 1.30
CA ARG A 209 9.71 5.52 0.28
C ARG A 209 9.89 4.65 -0.96
N VAL A 210 9.60 3.37 -0.85
CA VAL A 210 9.74 2.39 -1.94
C VAL A 210 8.45 2.30 -2.76
N ILE A 211 7.31 2.54 -2.10
CA ILE A 211 5.96 2.60 -2.69
C ILE A 211 5.69 3.98 -3.26
#